data_2074ccaee4a5f6eeeea549f34523d5ac
#
_entry.id   2074ccaee4a5f6eeeea549f34523d5ac
#
_cell.length_a   1.000
_cell.length_b   1.000
_cell.length_c   1.000
_cell.angle_alpha   90.00
_cell.angle_beta   90.00
_cell.angle_gamma   90.00
#
_symmetry.space_group_name_H-M   'P 1'
#
loop_
_entity.id
_entity.type
_entity.pdbx_description
1 polymer ?
#
loop_
_entity_poly.entity_id
_entity_poly.type
_entity_poly.pdbx_seq_one_letter_code
_entity_poly.pdbx_strand_id
1 'polypeptide(L)'
;MFVDVMRKAYSRDLKGLKDLSETIVEYKREKIQRYLSYCSRMVRENFILNIVPSMTYLTNDERAFGSKFSPFINERNASQLVEELSLASSDIAGNCNAKIVLFDLMLKTTTLIRG
;
A
#
# COMPACT_ATOMS: atom_id res chain seq x y z
N MET A 1 -4.69 0.07 -8.75
CA MET A 1 -4.70 1.09 -7.66
C MET A 1 -3.47 1.02 -6.78
N PHE A 2 -3.07 -0.16 -6.29
CA PHE A 2 -1.83 -0.30 -5.49
C PHE A 2 -0.60 0.22 -6.23
N VAL A 3 -0.44 -0.15 -7.49
CA VAL A 3 0.69 0.28 -8.31
C VAL A 3 0.73 1.80 -8.44
N ASP A 4 -0.44 2.41 -8.67
CA ASP A 4 -0.53 3.87 -8.79
C ASP A 4 -0.15 4.57 -7.50
N VAL A 5 -0.61 4.06 -6.35
CA VAL A 5 -0.26 4.61 -5.05
C VAL A 5 1.26 4.55 -4.83
N MET A 6 1.87 3.41 -5.13
CA MET A 6 3.30 3.23 -4.91
C MET A 6 4.15 4.11 -5.82
N ARG A 7 3.75 4.26 -7.08
CA ARG A 7 4.46 5.15 -8.01
C ARG A 7 4.37 6.61 -7.57
N LYS A 8 3.18 7.05 -7.15
CA LYS A 8 2.98 8.42 -6.68
C LYS A 8 3.70 8.67 -5.35
N ALA A 9 3.71 7.68 -4.46
CA ALA A 9 4.42 7.78 -3.20
C ALA A 9 5.93 7.93 -3.44
N TYR A 10 6.49 7.14 -4.33
CA TYR A 10 7.92 7.21 -4.65
C TYR A 10 8.29 8.56 -5.26
N SER A 11 7.46 9.07 -6.17
CA SER A 11 7.70 10.36 -6.82
C SER A 11 7.28 11.56 -5.96
N ARG A 12 6.69 11.32 -4.80
CA ARG A 12 6.16 12.35 -3.89
C ARG A 12 5.09 13.23 -4.54
N ASP A 13 4.26 12.61 -5.37
CA ASP A 13 3.13 13.28 -6.01
C ASP A 13 1.97 13.40 -5.02
N LEU A 14 2.05 14.38 -4.12
CA LEU A 14 1.07 14.54 -3.05
C LEU A 14 -0.32 14.88 -3.58
N LYS A 15 -0.40 15.67 -4.65
CA LYS A 15 -1.68 15.98 -5.27
C LYS A 15 -2.33 14.72 -5.85
N GLY A 16 -1.56 13.90 -6.56
CA GLY A 16 -2.04 12.64 -7.10
C GLY A 16 -2.50 11.68 -6.02
N LEU A 17 -1.76 11.61 -4.90
CA LEU A 17 -2.14 10.78 -3.76
C LEU A 17 -3.44 11.28 -3.12
N LYS A 18 -3.61 12.59 -3.01
CA LYS A 18 -4.86 13.16 -2.51
C LYS A 18 -6.03 12.79 -3.40
N ASP A 19 -5.86 12.89 -4.72
CA ASP A 19 -6.89 12.54 -5.68
C ASP A 19 -7.26 11.06 -5.57
N LEU A 20 -6.27 10.18 -5.41
CA LEU A 20 -6.52 8.75 -5.22
C LEU A 20 -7.26 8.47 -3.91
N SER A 21 -6.90 9.17 -2.82
CA SER A 21 -7.58 8.96 -1.54
C SER A 21 -9.04 9.38 -1.64
N GLU A 22 -9.35 10.47 -2.34
CA GLU A 22 -10.71 10.92 -2.56
C GLU A 22 -11.52 9.92 -3.38
N THR A 23 -10.90 9.29 -4.36
CA THR A 23 -11.53 8.23 -5.16
C THR A 23 -11.85 7.01 -4.29
N ILE A 24 -10.91 6.58 -3.47
CA ILE A 24 -11.09 5.41 -2.61
C ILE A 24 -12.16 5.64 -1.55
N VAL A 25 -12.25 6.87 -1.03
CA VAL A 25 -13.27 7.22 -0.02
C VAL A 25 -14.70 7.01 -0.52
N GLU A 26 -14.92 7.13 -1.84
CA GLU A 26 -16.24 6.88 -2.43
C GLU A 26 -16.63 5.41 -2.41
N TYR A 27 -15.68 4.49 -2.14
CA TYR A 27 -15.98 3.07 -2.04
C TYR A 27 -16.70 2.77 -0.72
N LYS A 28 -17.48 1.68 -0.72
CA LYS A 28 -18.06 1.18 0.53
C LYS A 28 -16.96 0.75 1.48
N ARG A 29 -17.24 0.84 2.79
CA ARG A 29 -16.25 0.51 3.82
C ARG A 29 -15.64 -0.88 3.62
N GLU A 30 -16.46 -1.88 3.32
CA GLU A 30 -15.98 -3.24 3.08
C GLU A 30 -14.99 -3.30 1.92
N LYS A 31 -15.25 -2.55 0.86
CA LYS A 31 -14.36 -2.50 -0.30
C LYS A 31 -13.04 -1.82 0.04
N ILE A 32 -13.08 -0.76 0.86
CA ILE A 32 -11.87 -0.10 1.35
C ILE A 32 -11.03 -1.10 2.15
N GLN A 33 -11.65 -1.86 3.05
CA GLN A 33 -10.95 -2.84 3.87
C GLN A 33 -10.33 -3.96 3.03
N ARG A 34 -11.02 -4.44 1.99
CA ARG A 34 -10.47 -5.42 1.05
C ARG A 34 -9.27 -4.86 0.31
N TYR A 35 -9.35 -3.60 -0.09
CA TYR A 35 -8.24 -2.92 -0.76
C TYR A 35 -7.02 -2.86 0.15
N LEU A 36 -7.21 -2.46 1.42
CA LEU A 36 -6.12 -2.40 2.38
C LEU A 36 -5.50 -3.78 2.64
N SER A 37 -6.32 -4.83 2.71
CA SER A 37 -5.84 -6.20 2.84
C SER A 37 -5.02 -6.63 1.62
N TYR A 38 -5.47 -6.25 0.42
CA TYR A 38 -4.74 -6.50 -0.81
C TYR A 38 -3.37 -5.81 -0.78
N CYS A 39 -3.33 -4.56 -0.34
CA CYS A 39 -2.07 -3.82 -0.23
C CYS A 39 -1.11 -4.49 0.76
N SER A 40 -1.62 -4.98 1.89
CA SER A 40 -0.80 -5.72 2.86
C SER A 40 -0.20 -6.98 2.24
N ARG A 41 -1.01 -7.74 1.49
CA ARG A 41 -0.54 -8.92 0.78
C ARG A 41 0.55 -8.56 -0.21
N MET A 42 0.34 -7.50 -0.99
CA MET A 42 1.31 -7.07 -1.99
C MET A 42 2.64 -6.65 -1.36
N VAL A 43 2.62 -5.96 -0.23
CA VAL A 43 3.85 -5.59 0.48
C VAL A 43 4.60 -6.85 0.92
N ARG A 44 3.90 -7.81 1.51
CA ARG A 44 4.51 -9.06 1.98
C ARG A 44 5.09 -9.86 0.82
N GLU A 45 4.33 -10.00 -0.28
CA GLU A 45 4.76 -10.76 -1.44
C GLU A 45 5.98 -10.13 -2.11
N ASN A 46 6.04 -8.81 -2.19
CA ASN A 46 7.21 -8.12 -2.74
C ASN A 46 8.44 -8.29 -1.83
N PHE A 47 8.23 -8.32 -0.51
CA PHE A 47 9.32 -8.61 0.42
C PHE A 47 9.86 -10.03 0.21
N ILE A 48 8.96 -11.02 0.08
CA ILE A 48 9.33 -12.41 -0.17
C ILE A 48 10.02 -12.55 -1.53
N LEU A 49 9.56 -11.81 -2.53
CA LEU A 49 10.16 -11.80 -3.86
C LEU A 49 11.65 -11.42 -3.80
N ASN A 50 12.03 -10.51 -2.89
CA ASN A 50 13.43 -10.14 -2.70
C ASN A 50 14.27 -11.26 -2.08
N ILE A 51 13.66 -12.09 -1.24
CA ILE A 51 14.39 -13.11 -0.46
C ILE A 51 14.32 -14.46 -1.14
N VAL A 52 13.12 -14.95 -1.45
CA VAL A 52 12.90 -16.26 -2.06
C VAL A 52 11.83 -16.12 -3.16
N PRO A 53 12.22 -15.72 -4.36
CA PRO A 53 11.24 -15.45 -5.44
C PRO A 53 10.32 -16.62 -5.76
N SER A 54 10.78 -17.86 -5.60
CA SER A 54 10.00 -19.05 -5.89
C SER A 54 8.84 -19.28 -4.92
N MET A 55 8.83 -18.60 -3.78
CA MET A 55 7.80 -18.76 -2.76
C MET A 55 6.68 -17.72 -2.84
N THR A 56 6.66 -16.89 -3.87
CA THR A 56 5.62 -15.88 -4.03
C THR A 56 4.39 -16.46 -4.74
N TYR A 57 3.23 -15.88 -4.41
CA TYR A 57 1.94 -16.23 -5.02
C TYR A 57 1.43 -15.09 -5.93
N LEU A 58 2.34 -14.34 -6.53
CA LEU A 58 2.01 -13.23 -7.40
C LEU A 58 1.53 -13.71 -8.76
N THR A 59 0.56 -13.02 -9.33
CA THR A 59 0.18 -13.22 -10.73
C THR A 59 1.30 -12.73 -11.64
N ASN A 60 1.23 -13.06 -12.94
CA ASN A 60 2.26 -12.61 -13.88
C ASN A 60 2.40 -11.09 -13.93
N ASP A 61 1.27 -10.37 -13.91
CA ASP A 61 1.28 -8.90 -13.92
C ASP A 61 1.85 -8.34 -12.62
N GLU A 62 1.48 -8.92 -11.48
CA GLU A 62 2.00 -8.53 -10.18
C GLU A 62 3.49 -8.77 -10.08
N ARG A 63 3.96 -9.89 -10.63
CA ARG A 63 5.38 -10.24 -10.64
C ARG A 63 6.18 -9.29 -11.54
N ALA A 64 5.63 -8.91 -12.69
CA ALA A 64 6.26 -7.97 -13.59
C ALA A 64 6.48 -6.61 -12.91
N PHE A 65 5.48 -6.12 -12.17
CA PHE A 65 5.63 -4.91 -11.36
C PHE A 65 6.61 -5.15 -10.21
N GLY A 66 6.49 -6.29 -9.52
CA GLY A 66 7.33 -6.61 -8.38
C GLY A 66 8.81 -6.67 -8.70
N SER A 67 9.19 -7.12 -9.91
CA SER A 67 10.59 -7.17 -10.31
C SER A 67 11.25 -5.79 -10.32
N LYS A 68 10.45 -4.73 -10.54
CA LYS A 68 10.93 -3.34 -10.54
C LYS A 68 10.76 -2.68 -9.18
N PHE A 69 9.72 -3.04 -8.44
CA PHE A 69 9.34 -2.39 -7.19
C PHE A 69 9.97 -3.04 -5.96
N SER A 70 10.14 -4.37 -5.97
CA SER A 70 10.60 -5.09 -4.79
C SER A 70 11.93 -4.57 -4.21
N PRO A 71 12.89 -4.03 -4.99
CA PRO A 71 14.10 -3.47 -4.42
C PRO A 71 13.87 -2.34 -3.43
N PHE A 72 12.71 -1.67 -3.49
CA PHE A 72 12.36 -0.58 -2.58
C PHE A 72 11.72 -1.08 -1.29
N ILE A 73 11.42 -2.39 -1.19
CA ILE A 73 10.83 -3.00 -0.02
C ILE A 73 11.92 -3.77 0.72
N ASN A 74 12.12 -3.44 2.00
CA ASN A 74 13.08 -4.13 2.86
C ASN A 74 12.38 -4.56 4.15
N GLU A 75 13.08 -5.32 4.99
CA GLU A 75 12.51 -5.82 6.24
C GLU A 75 11.93 -4.71 7.10
N ARG A 76 12.63 -3.59 7.18
CA ARG A 76 12.21 -2.46 8.02
C ARG A 76 10.93 -1.82 7.50
N ASN A 77 10.90 -1.41 6.22
CA ASN A 77 9.74 -0.69 5.71
C ASN A 77 8.54 -1.62 5.44
N ALA A 78 8.78 -2.89 5.10
CA ALA A 78 7.70 -3.84 4.93
C ALA A 78 6.89 -4.01 6.22
N SER A 79 7.57 -4.18 7.35
CA SER A 79 6.93 -4.31 8.65
C SER A 79 6.12 -3.06 8.99
N GLN A 80 6.71 -1.88 8.79
CA GLN A 80 6.03 -0.61 9.09
C GLN A 80 4.84 -0.36 8.15
N LEU A 81 4.97 -0.70 6.87
CA LEU A 81 3.87 -0.56 5.91
C LEU A 81 2.69 -1.46 6.27
N VAL A 82 2.95 -2.71 6.64
CA VAL A 82 1.90 -3.65 7.05
C VAL A 82 1.21 -3.14 8.32
N GLU A 83 1.97 -2.63 9.28
CA GLU A 83 1.42 -2.07 10.50
C GLU A 83 0.52 -0.87 10.21
N GLU A 84 0.96 0.07 9.37
CA GLU A 84 0.16 1.23 9.01
C GLU A 84 -1.12 0.85 8.25
N LEU A 85 -1.05 -0.16 7.39
CA LEU A 85 -2.22 -0.67 6.68
C LEU A 85 -3.22 -1.30 7.66
N SER A 86 -2.73 -2.04 8.65
CA SER A 86 -3.58 -2.62 9.68
C SER A 86 -4.26 -1.54 10.54
N LEU A 87 -3.51 -0.51 10.92
CA LEU A 87 -4.07 0.61 11.70
C LEU A 87 -5.14 1.35 10.92
N ALA A 88 -4.89 1.61 9.63
CA ALA A 88 -5.87 2.27 8.77
C ALA A 88 -7.15 1.46 8.66
N SER A 89 -7.04 0.14 8.48
CA SER A 89 -8.18 -0.75 8.40
C SER A 89 -8.99 -0.74 9.71
N SER A 90 -8.30 -0.77 10.85
CA SER A 90 -8.93 -0.70 12.17
C SER A 90 -9.65 0.63 12.37
N ASP A 91 -9.03 1.74 11.99
CA ASP A 91 -9.63 3.07 12.12
C ASP A 91 -10.89 3.20 11.27
N ILE A 92 -10.88 2.66 10.05
CA ILE A 92 -12.06 2.66 9.18
C ILE A 92 -13.18 1.81 9.78
N ALA A 93 -12.84 0.65 10.34
CA ALA A 93 -13.82 -0.19 11.05
C ALA A 93 -14.41 0.53 12.26
N GLY A 94 -13.64 1.39 12.91
CA GLY A 94 -14.07 2.18 14.06
C GLY A 94 -14.79 3.48 13.71
N ASN A 95 -15.21 3.66 12.46
CA ASN A 95 -15.94 4.84 11.98
C ASN A 95 -15.11 6.14 11.96
N CYS A 96 -13.80 6.06 11.91
CA CYS A 96 -12.96 7.23 11.69
C CYS A 96 -13.19 7.79 10.29
N ASN A 97 -12.87 9.09 10.11
CA ASN A 97 -13.01 9.72 8.81
C ASN A 97 -12.09 9.08 7.78
N ALA A 98 -12.67 8.34 6.83
CA ALA A 98 -11.90 7.58 5.86
C ALA A 98 -10.97 8.45 5.01
N LYS A 99 -11.40 9.68 4.65
CA LYS A 99 -10.58 10.59 3.85
C LYS A 99 -9.28 10.94 4.59
N ILE A 100 -9.38 11.27 5.87
CA ILE A 100 -8.22 11.62 6.68
C ILE A 100 -7.32 10.39 6.88
N VAL A 101 -7.92 9.24 7.21
CA VAL A 101 -7.17 7.99 7.43
C VAL A 101 -6.40 7.59 6.18
N LEU A 102 -7.04 7.60 5.02
CA LEU A 102 -6.41 7.17 3.77
C LEU A 102 -5.32 8.13 3.32
N PHE A 103 -5.54 9.45 3.44
CA PHE A 103 -4.53 10.41 3.05
C PHE A 103 -3.32 10.33 3.98
N ASP A 104 -3.53 10.20 5.28
CA ASP A 104 -2.46 10.02 6.25
C ASP A 104 -1.65 8.76 5.94
N LEU A 105 -2.33 7.66 5.63
CA LEU A 105 -1.67 6.41 5.22
C LEU A 105 -0.78 6.62 3.99
N MET A 106 -1.26 7.36 3.00
CA MET A 106 -0.50 7.62 1.79
C MET A 106 0.72 8.49 2.04
N LEU A 107 0.61 9.48 2.94
CA LEU A 107 1.75 10.29 3.33
C LEU A 107 2.82 9.45 4.06
N LYS A 108 2.40 8.58 4.95
CA LYS A 108 3.32 7.67 5.65
C LYS A 108 3.99 6.70 4.68
N THR A 109 3.24 6.20 3.71
CA THR A 109 3.79 5.34 2.67
C THR A 109 4.91 6.05 1.90
N THR A 110 4.71 7.32 1.55
CA THR A 110 5.73 8.12 0.87
C THR A 110 7.02 8.17 1.67
N THR A 111 6.92 8.43 2.97
CA THR A 111 8.08 8.49 3.86
C THR A 111 8.78 7.14 3.96
N LEU A 112 8.03 6.07 4.13
CA LEU A 112 8.59 4.73 4.33
C LEU A 112 9.30 4.19 3.08
N ILE A 113 8.74 4.45 1.90
CA ILE A 113 9.33 3.96 0.65
C ILE A 113 10.62 4.69 0.32
N ARG A 114 10.68 5.98 0.56
CA ARG A 114 11.87 6.77 0.25
C ARG A 114 12.89 6.77 1.39
N GLY A 115 12.42 6.47 2.58
CA GLY A 115 13.21 6.54 3.79
C GLY A 115 14.27 5.53 3.93
#